data_0ce95f19fefa51601fc60a4984046c68
#
_entry.id   0ce95f19fefa51601fc60a4984046c68
#
_cell.length_a   1.000
_cell.length_b   1.000
_cell.length_c   1.000
_cell.angle_alpha   90.00
_cell.angle_beta   90.00
_cell.angle_gamma   90.00
#
_symmetry.space_group_name_H-M   'P 1'
#
loop_
_entity.id
_entity.type
_entity.pdbx_description
1 polymer ?
#
loop_
_entity_poly.entity_id
_entity_poly.type
_entity_poly.pdbx_seq_one_letter_code
_entity_poly.pdbx_strand_id
1 'polypeptide(L)'
;MNNPDSDLEKKFWSATDKLRSNIDAAEYKHVVLGLIFLKYVSNSSEEIHKELENDREYLSDPEDRDEYTSRNVFWVPSEARWNYLQRNSKQPKIGKMNNDAMEVIERDNQSLKCVLPTNYSRASLDKQRLGELIDLIWGIELGKESAKSSELLFEIYEYFIGQFADA
;
A
#
# COMPACT_ATOMS: atom_id res chain seq x y z
N MET A 1 -5.49 22.18 20.44
CA MET A 1 -4.72 22.19 19.20
C MET A 1 -4.93 20.88 18.48
N ASN A 2 -5.40 20.96 17.25
CA ASN A 2 -5.58 19.77 16.45
C ASN A 2 -4.22 19.34 15.88
N ASN A 3 -3.85 18.11 16.15
CA ASN A 3 -2.69 17.52 15.51
C ASN A 3 -3.01 17.33 14.02
N PRO A 4 -2.25 17.91 13.09
CA PRO A 4 -2.51 17.76 11.65
C PRO A 4 -2.59 16.29 11.21
N ASP A 5 -1.80 15.44 11.82
CA ASP A 5 -1.76 14.02 11.50
C ASP A 5 -3.07 13.34 11.92
N SER A 6 -3.61 13.70 13.09
CA SER A 6 -4.89 13.19 13.57
C SER A 6 -6.05 13.60 12.67
N ASP A 7 -6.04 14.86 12.17
CA ASP A 7 -7.05 15.33 11.25
C ASP A 7 -6.98 14.62 9.89
N LEU A 8 -5.77 14.35 9.42
CA LEU A 8 -5.55 13.60 8.17
C LEU A 8 -6.06 12.18 8.31
N GLU A 9 -5.78 11.52 9.44
CA GLU A 9 -6.27 10.17 9.73
C GLU A 9 -7.80 10.13 9.74
N LYS A 10 -8.44 11.09 10.39
CA LYS A 10 -9.90 11.17 10.45
C LYS A 10 -10.51 11.39 9.09
N LYS A 11 -9.94 12.28 8.29
CA LYS A 11 -10.40 12.54 6.91
C LYS A 11 -10.25 11.29 6.06
N PHE A 12 -9.11 10.62 6.18
CA PHE A 12 -8.85 9.38 5.45
C PHE A 12 -9.87 8.31 5.83
N TRP A 13 -10.09 8.10 7.13
CA TRP A 13 -11.07 7.12 7.62
C TRP A 13 -12.46 7.42 7.10
N SER A 14 -12.90 8.68 7.18
CA SER A 14 -14.21 9.10 6.70
C SER A 14 -14.36 8.87 5.19
N ALA A 15 -13.31 9.18 4.42
CA ALA A 15 -13.34 8.99 2.98
C ALA A 15 -13.36 7.50 2.59
N THR A 16 -12.61 6.67 3.28
CA THR A 16 -12.64 5.22 3.02
C THR A 16 -13.99 4.62 3.35
N ASP A 17 -14.63 5.08 4.43
CA ASP A 17 -15.94 4.58 4.83
C ASP A 17 -16.99 4.87 3.77
N LYS A 18 -16.91 6.01 3.10
CA LYS A 18 -17.83 6.36 1.99
C LYS A 18 -17.70 5.40 0.81
N LEU A 19 -16.53 4.81 0.60
CA LEU A 19 -16.30 3.90 -0.50
C LEU A 19 -16.67 2.45 -0.18
N ARG A 20 -17.04 2.19 1.06
CA ARG A 20 -17.38 0.85 1.52
C ARG A 20 -18.60 0.25 0.81
N SER A 21 -19.61 1.04 0.54
CA SER A 21 -20.87 0.59 -0.08
C SER A 21 -21.51 -0.56 0.71
N ASN A 22 -21.87 -1.65 0.04
CA ASN A 22 -22.54 -2.80 0.62
C ASN A 22 -21.59 -3.93 1.03
N ILE A 23 -20.30 -3.67 1.04
CA ILE A 23 -19.30 -4.67 1.44
C ILE A 23 -19.39 -4.88 2.94
N ASP A 24 -19.33 -6.14 3.37
CA ASP A 24 -19.26 -6.48 4.79
C ASP A 24 -18.07 -5.79 5.45
N ALA A 25 -18.26 -5.32 6.70
CA ALA A 25 -17.24 -4.56 7.42
C ALA A 25 -15.93 -5.34 7.56
N ALA A 26 -16.00 -6.63 7.85
CA ALA A 26 -14.80 -7.46 8.01
C ALA A 26 -14.04 -7.64 6.69
N GLU A 27 -14.77 -7.81 5.58
CA GLU A 27 -14.17 -7.92 4.25
C GLU A 27 -13.51 -6.60 3.83
N TYR A 28 -14.22 -5.49 4.07
CA TYR A 28 -13.70 -4.16 3.74
C TYR A 28 -12.44 -3.82 4.52
N LYS A 29 -12.38 -4.24 5.78
CA LYS A 29 -11.18 -4.13 6.60
C LYS A 29 -9.95 -4.70 5.90
N HIS A 30 -10.05 -5.92 5.40
CA HIS A 30 -8.93 -6.58 4.73
C HIS A 30 -8.53 -5.86 3.45
N VAL A 31 -9.51 -5.36 2.69
CA VAL A 31 -9.27 -4.59 1.47
C VAL A 31 -8.44 -3.33 1.80
N VAL A 32 -8.90 -2.55 2.76
CA VAL A 32 -8.25 -1.26 3.11
C VAL A 32 -6.87 -1.49 3.71
N LEU A 33 -6.75 -2.40 4.67
CA LEU A 33 -5.47 -2.67 5.33
C LEU A 33 -4.43 -3.22 4.36
N GLY A 34 -4.86 -4.08 3.45
CA GLY A 34 -3.97 -4.61 2.42
C GLY A 34 -3.41 -3.52 1.51
N LEU A 35 -4.27 -2.59 1.08
CA LEU A 35 -3.84 -1.48 0.24
C LEU A 35 -2.90 -0.53 0.97
N ILE A 36 -3.16 -0.22 2.23
CA ILE A 36 -2.30 0.64 3.03
C ILE A 36 -0.94 -0.02 3.23
N PHE A 37 -0.94 -1.31 3.54
CA PHE A 37 0.30 -2.08 3.67
C PHE A 37 1.11 -2.07 2.37
N LEU A 38 0.43 -2.28 1.25
CA LEU A 38 1.07 -2.26 -0.07
C LEU A 38 1.71 -0.89 -0.35
N LYS A 39 0.99 0.18 -0.02
CA LYS A 39 1.52 1.54 -0.17
C LYS A 39 2.76 1.75 0.71
N TYR A 40 2.71 1.30 1.96
CA TYR A 40 3.81 1.42 2.90
C TYR A 40 5.07 0.71 2.40
N VAL A 41 4.95 -0.56 1.99
CA VAL A 41 6.11 -1.33 1.53
C VAL A 41 6.63 -0.80 0.20
N SER A 42 5.74 -0.32 -0.68
CA SER A 42 6.14 0.28 -1.95
C SER A 42 6.94 1.55 -1.74
N ASN A 43 6.51 2.41 -0.82
CA ASN A 43 7.24 3.64 -0.48
C ASN A 43 8.62 3.33 0.10
N SER A 44 8.71 2.38 1.02
CA SER A 44 9.98 1.99 1.62
C SER A 44 10.95 1.45 0.58
N SER A 45 10.45 0.63 -0.32
CA SER A 45 11.24 0.08 -1.43
C SER A 45 11.70 1.18 -2.38
N GLU A 46 10.83 2.15 -2.68
CA GLU A 46 11.17 3.25 -3.58
C GLU A 46 12.28 4.13 -3.01
N GLU A 47 12.30 4.35 -1.70
CA GLU A 47 13.37 5.12 -1.05
C GLU A 47 14.74 4.45 -1.26
N ILE A 48 14.80 3.13 -1.07
CA ILE A 48 16.03 2.37 -1.31
C ILE A 48 16.40 2.42 -2.79
N HIS A 49 15.42 2.30 -3.68
CA HIS A 49 15.65 2.36 -5.13
C HIS A 49 16.34 3.67 -5.51
N LYS A 50 15.86 4.79 -4.96
CA LYS A 50 16.46 6.11 -5.23
C LYS A 50 17.88 6.21 -4.69
N GLU A 51 18.13 5.68 -3.50
CA GLU A 51 19.48 5.64 -2.93
C GLU A 51 20.44 4.86 -3.81
N LEU A 52 19.99 3.71 -4.32
CA LEU A 52 20.82 2.86 -5.18
C LEU A 52 21.08 3.50 -6.55
N GLU A 53 20.08 4.19 -7.11
CA GLU A 53 20.26 4.94 -8.36
C GLU A 53 21.31 6.03 -8.23
N ASN A 54 21.40 6.67 -7.06
CA ASN A 54 22.33 7.75 -6.78
C ASN A 54 23.69 7.25 -6.32
N ASP A 55 23.84 5.95 -6.09
CA ASP A 55 25.11 5.34 -5.64
C ASP A 55 25.98 5.02 -6.85
N ARG A 56 26.70 6.02 -7.31
CA ARG A 56 27.60 5.88 -8.45
C ARG A 56 28.95 5.26 -8.09
N GLU A 57 29.32 5.34 -6.81
CA GLU A 57 30.61 4.88 -6.35
C GLU A 57 30.72 3.36 -6.33
N TYR A 58 29.66 2.69 -5.89
CA TYR A 58 29.63 1.22 -5.75
C TYR A 58 28.90 0.51 -6.88
N LEU A 59 28.34 1.26 -7.84
CA LEU A 59 27.62 0.72 -8.99
C LEU A 59 26.51 -0.25 -8.57
N SER A 60 25.83 0.08 -7.48
CA SER A 60 24.74 -0.74 -6.97
C SER A 60 23.60 -0.85 -7.99
N ASP A 61 23.01 -2.05 -8.08
CA ASP A 61 21.89 -2.31 -8.98
C ASP A 61 20.56 -2.09 -8.23
N PRO A 62 19.75 -1.07 -8.63
CA PRO A 62 18.46 -0.84 -8.00
C PRO A 62 17.46 -1.98 -8.14
N GLU A 63 17.71 -2.93 -9.03
CA GLU A 63 16.86 -4.10 -9.21
C GLU A 63 17.41 -5.35 -8.52
N ASP A 64 18.48 -5.23 -7.75
CA ASP A 64 19.03 -6.34 -6.97
C ASP A 64 18.25 -6.49 -5.66
N ARG A 65 17.48 -7.57 -5.56
CA ARG A 65 16.66 -7.89 -4.39
C ARG A 65 17.46 -7.91 -3.08
N ASP A 66 18.69 -8.40 -3.13
CA ASP A 66 19.53 -8.52 -1.93
C ASP A 66 19.88 -7.16 -1.31
N GLU A 67 19.91 -6.10 -2.12
CA GLU A 67 20.11 -4.75 -1.62
C GLU A 67 18.99 -4.28 -0.70
N TYR A 68 17.78 -4.78 -0.90
CA TYR A 68 16.61 -4.45 -0.08
C TYR A 68 16.55 -5.33 1.17
N THR A 69 16.71 -6.63 1.00
CA THR A 69 16.63 -7.58 2.12
C THR A 69 17.74 -7.36 3.15
N SER A 70 18.93 -6.96 2.72
CA SER A 70 20.04 -6.65 3.63
C SER A 70 19.77 -5.44 4.51
N ARG A 71 18.84 -4.57 4.10
CA ARG A 71 18.41 -3.38 4.84
C ARG A 71 17.10 -3.58 5.58
N ASN A 72 16.60 -4.80 5.63
CA ASN A 72 15.30 -5.15 6.23
C ASN A 72 14.11 -4.42 5.55
N VAL A 73 14.22 -4.20 4.24
CA VAL A 73 13.16 -3.61 3.42
C VAL A 73 12.62 -4.69 2.50
N PHE A 74 11.29 -4.77 2.38
CA PHE A 74 10.67 -5.73 1.47
C PHE A 74 10.95 -5.37 0.02
N TRP A 75 11.26 -6.37 -0.77
CA TRP A 75 11.44 -6.20 -2.21
C TRP A 75 10.07 -6.12 -2.90
N VAL A 76 9.88 -5.10 -3.73
CA VAL A 76 8.64 -4.92 -4.50
C VAL A 76 8.98 -4.92 -5.98
N PRO A 77 8.63 -6.00 -6.71
CA PRO A 77 8.83 -6.04 -8.17
C PRO A 77 8.07 -4.91 -8.88
N SER A 78 8.52 -4.55 -10.07
CA SER A 78 7.97 -3.41 -10.81
C SER A 78 6.47 -3.48 -11.03
N GLU A 79 5.92 -4.67 -11.29
CA GLU A 79 4.50 -4.88 -11.52
C GLU A 79 3.65 -4.80 -10.24
N ALA A 80 4.30 -4.75 -9.08
CA ALA A 80 3.62 -4.63 -7.79
C ALA A 80 3.81 -3.25 -7.15
N ARG A 81 4.55 -2.37 -7.77
CA ARG A 81 4.80 -1.03 -7.21
C ARG A 81 3.55 -0.18 -7.26
N TRP A 82 3.38 0.63 -6.23
CA TRP A 82 2.17 1.45 -6.08
C TRP A 82 1.95 2.37 -7.27
N ASN A 83 3.01 2.97 -7.80
CA ASN A 83 2.90 3.86 -8.97
C ASN A 83 2.25 3.16 -10.17
N TYR A 84 2.61 1.90 -10.39
CA TYR A 84 2.04 1.09 -11.48
C TYR A 84 0.55 0.84 -11.23
N LEU A 85 0.19 0.45 -10.01
CA LEU A 85 -1.21 0.20 -9.64
C LEU A 85 -2.04 1.49 -9.73
N GLN A 86 -1.51 2.59 -9.24
CA GLN A 86 -2.20 3.87 -9.25
C GLN A 86 -2.48 4.35 -10.68
N ARG A 87 -1.52 4.21 -11.58
CA ARG A 87 -1.72 4.59 -12.99
C ARG A 87 -2.80 3.75 -13.67
N ASN A 88 -3.07 2.56 -13.16
CA ASN A 88 -4.06 1.64 -13.70
C ASN A 88 -5.33 1.55 -12.83
N SER A 89 -5.51 2.48 -11.90
CA SER A 89 -6.61 2.44 -10.94
C SER A 89 -8.00 2.48 -11.59
N LYS A 90 -8.10 3.05 -12.79
CA LYS A 90 -9.37 3.14 -13.52
C LYS A 90 -9.61 1.98 -14.48
N GLN A 91 -8.69 1.03 -14.55
CA GLN A 91 -8.83 -0.13 -15.42
C GLN A 91 -9.80 -1.16 -14.81
N PRO A 92 -10.65 -1.81 -15.63
CA PRO A 92 -11.58 -2.83 -15.12
C PRO A 92 -10.89 -4.00 -14.43
N LYS A 93 -9.64 -4.29 -14.78
CA LYS A 93 -8.88 -5.40 -14.20
C LYS A 93 -8.03 -5.01 -12.98
N ILE A 94 -8.30 -3.86 -12.38
CA ILE A 94 -7.51 -3.38 -11.23
C ILE A 94 -7.56 -4.38 -10.05
N GLY A 95 -8.68 -5.07 -9.85
CA GLY A 95 -8.77 -6.09 -8.80
C GLY A 95 -7.78 -7.23 -9.00
N LYS A 96 -7.70 -7.74 -10.24
CA LYS A 96 -6.73 -8.78 -10.59
C LYS A 96 -5.30 -8.28 -10.46
N MET A 97 -5.05 -7.03 -10.86
CA MET A 97 -3.72 -6.43 -10.74
C MET A 97 -3.27 -6.34 -9.28
N ASN A 98 -4.18 -5.99 -8.38
CA ASN A 98 -3.89 -5.98 -6.94
C ASN A 98 -3.60 -7.38 -6.41
N ASN A 99 -4.39 -8.38 -6.81
CA ASN A 99 -4.13 -9.76 -6.42
C ASN A 99 -2.77 -10.24 -6.88
N ASP A 100 -2.42 -9.95 -8.13
CA ASP A 100 -1.12 -10.34 -8.71
C ASP A 100 0.02 -9.64 -7.96
N ALA A 101 -0.15 -8.36 -7.60
CA ALA A 101 0.84 -7.62 -6.83
C ALA A 101 1.09 -8.26 -5.46
N MET A 102 0.02 -8.61 -4.75
CA MET A 102 0.14 -9.28 -3.45
C MET A 102 0.86 -10.63 -3.57
N GLU A 103 0.53 -11.40 -4.59
CA GLU A 103 1.13 -12.70 -4.83
C GLU A 103 2.63 -12.61 -5.11
N VAL A 104 3.07 -11.68 -5.94
CA VAL A 104 4.51 -11.54 -6.25
C VAL A 104 5.29 -11.00 -5.06
N ILE A 105 4.70 -10.14 -4.25
CA ILE A 105 5.34 -9.66 -3.02
C ILE A 105 5.52 -10.81 -2.03
N GLU A 106 4.50 -11.63 -1.83
CA GLU A 106 4.62 -12.81 -0.97
C GLU A 106 5.66 -13.80 -1.50
N ARG A 107 5.66 -14.04 -2.80
CA ARG A 107 6.61 -14.96 -3.43
C ARG A 107 8.05 -14.54 -3.17
N ASP A 108 8.33 -13.25 -3.27
CA ASP A 108 9.68 -12.72 -3.16
C ASP A 108 10.08 -12.32 -1.73
N ASN A 109 9.14 -12.38 -0.78
CA ASN A 109 9.37 -12.04 0.62
C ASN A 109 8.72 -13.10 1.51
N GLN A 110 9.46 -14.13 1.85
CA GLN A 110 8.94 -15.31 2.55
C GLN A 110 8.26 -15.01 3.88
N SER A 111 8.72 -13.97 4.59
CA SER A 111 8.10 -13.58 5.86
C SER A 111 6.64 -13.10 5.71
N LEU A 112 6.24 -12.76 4.49
CA LEU A 112 4.87 -12.33 4.19
C LEU A 112 3.99 -13.44 3.62
N LYS A 113 4.50 -14.66 3.55
CA LYS A 113 3.77 -15.78 2.96
C LYS A 113 2.43 -16.01 3.66
N CYS A 114 1.35 -16.04 2.89
CA CYS A 114 -0.03 -16.24 3.34
C CYS A 114 -0.56 -15.14 4.27
N VAL A 115 0.11 -13.98 4.35
CA VAL A 115 -0.32 -12.86 5.18
C VAL A 115 -1.18 -11.88 4.39
N LEU A 116 -0.83 -11.64 3.11
CA LEU A 116 -1.47 -10.59 2.32
C LEU A 116 -2.81 -11.05 1.72
N PRO A 117 -3.83 -10.17 1.69
CA PRO A 117 -5.12 -10.53 1.08
C PRO A 117 -5.02 -10.59 -0.44
N THR A 118 -5.77 -11.53 -1.04
CA THR A 118 -5.80 -11.70 -2.49
C THR A 118 -7.24 -11.80 -3.01
N ASN A 119 -8.14 -11.00 -2.43
CA ASN A 119 -9.56 -11.05 -2.75
C ASN A 119 -10.08 -9.78 -3.42
N TYR A 120 -9.22 -9.06 -4.14
CA TYR A 120 -9.57 -7.80 -4.77
C TYR A 120 -10.37 -7.95 -6.07
N SER A 121 -10.40 -9.15 -6.64
CA SER A 121 -11.14 -9.39 -7.88
C SER A 121 -12.55 -9.94 -7.66
N ARG A 122 -12.99 -10.09 -6.41
CA ARG A 122 -14.32 -10.63 -6.13
C ARG A 122 -15.42 -9.71 -6.65
N ALA A 123 -16.56 -10.29 -7.01
CA ALA A 123 -17.68 -9.58 -7.60
C ALA A 123 -18.30 -8.54 -6.65
N SER A 124 -18.26 -8.78 -5.34
CA SER A 124 -18.82 -7.87 -4.34
C SER A 124 -18.02 -6.57 -4.21
N LEU A 125 -16.77 -6.54 -4.69
CA LEU A 125 -15.92 -5.36 -4.66
C LEU A 125 -16.03 -4.62 -6.00
N ASP A 126 -16.68 -3.47 -5.98
CA ASP A 126 -16.82 -2.62 -7.16
C ASP A 126 -15.45 -2.09 -7.60
N LYS A 127 -15.11 -2.31 -8.85
CA LYS A 127 -13.79 -1.93 -9.40
C LYS A 127 -13.60 -0.43 -9.43
N GLN A 128 -14.67 0.33 -9.69
CA GLN A 128 -14.60 1.79 -9.65
C GLN A 128 -14.27 2.28 -8.24
N ARG A 129 -14.92 1.72 -7.23
CA ARG A 129 -14.65 2.09 -5.83
C ARG A 129 -13.27 1.67 -5.37
N LEU A 130 -12.80 0.51 -5.84
CA LEU A 130 -11.44 0.08 -5.59
C LEU A 130 -10.43 1.07 -6.18
N GLY A 131 -10.64 1.51 -7.42
CA GLY A 131 -9.80 2.52 -8.06
C GLY A 131 -9.81 3.84 -7.31
N GLU A 132 -10.98 4.29 -6.86
CA GLU A 132 -11.10 5.52 -6.05
C GLU A 132 -10.35 5.39 -4.71
N LEU A 133 -10.40 4.22 -4.09
CA LEU A 133 -9.69 3.96 -2.85
C LEU A 133 -8.17 3.99 -3.06
N ILE A 134 -7.69 3.43 -4.16
CA ILE A 134 -6.28 3.48 -4.53
C ILE A 134 -5.83 4.93 -4.72
N ASP A 135 -6.62 5.73 -5.44
CA ASP A 135 -6.31 7.15 -5.67
C ASP A 135 -6.31 7.95 -4.36
N LEU A 136 -7.22 7.63 -3.45
CA LEU A 136 -7.28 8.26 -2.14
C LEU A 136 -6.01 7.95 -1.32
N ILE A 137 -5.57 6.70 -1.31
CA ILE A 137 -4.36 6.30 -0.61
C ILE A 137 -3.12 6.93 -1.26
N TRP A 138 -3.12 7.05 -2.58
CA TRP A 138 -2.07 7.78 -3.30
C TRP A 138 -1.93 9.21 -2.79
N GLY A 139 -3.06 9.87 -2.52
CA GLY A 139 -3.07 11.25 -2.02
C GLY A 139 -2.35 11.46 -0.69
N ILE A 140 -2.20 10.41 0.13
CA ILE A 140 -1.47 10.49 1.40
C ILE A 140 0.01 10.83 1.18
N GLU A 141 0.54 10.53 0.00
CA GLU A 141 1.94 10.77 -0.36
C GLU A 141 2.28 12.26 -0.51
N LEU A 142 1.30 13.13 -0.37
CA LEU A 142 1.50 14.57 -0.50
C LEU A 142 2.31 15.18 0.65
N GLY A 143 2.74 14.39 1.62
CA GLY A 143 3.77 14.81 2.57
C GLY A 143 5.09 15.07 1.82
N LYS A 144 5.66 16.23 2.04
CA LYS A 144 6.85 16.69 1.31
C LYS A 144 8.13 15.93 1.65
N GLU A 145 8.09 15.04 2.63
CA GLU A 145 9.22 14.25 3.06
C GLU A 145 8.79 12.79 3.14
N SER A 146 9.49 11.93 2.40
CA SER A 146 9.16 10.51 2.31
C SER A 146 9.16 9.78 3.67
N ALA A 147 10.07 10.15 4.57
CA ALA A 147 10.13 9.57 5.91
C ALA A 147 8.85 9.84 6.70
N LYS A 148 8.32 11.06 6.62
CA LYS A 148 7.05 11.40 7.29
C LYS A 148 5.87 10.68 6.68
N SER A 149 5.87 10.52 5.35
CA SER A 149 4.83 9.75 4.67
C SER A 149 4.81 8.30 5.12
N SER A 150 5.98 7.68 5.27
CA SER A 150 6.10 6.30 5.74
C SER A 150 5.62 6.15 7.18
N GLU A 151 5.96 7.09 8.06
CA GLU A 151 5.48 7.10 9.43
C GLU A 151 3.96 7.25 9.49
N LEU A 152 3.42 8.16 8.70
CA LEU A 152 1.98 8.39 8.63
C LEU A 152 1.24 7.16 8.14
N LEU A 153 1.74 6.50 7.11
CA LEU A 153 1.14 5.27 6.59
C LEU A 153 1.18 4.15 7.61
N PHE A 154 2.27 4.04 8.37
CA PHE A 154 2.39 3.06 9.44
C PHE A 154 1.40 3.36 10.58
N GLU A 155 1.27 4.61 10.98
CA GLU A 155 0.30 5.04 12.00
C GLU A 155 -1.13 4.75 11.55
N ILE A 156 -1.45 5.04 10.29
CA ILE A 156 -2.78 4.73 9.73
C ILE A 156 -3.02 3.23 9.74
N TYR A 157 -2.02 2.45 9.35
CA TYR A 157 -2.11 0.99 9.39
C TYR A 157 -2.41 0.49 10.79
N GLU A 158 -1.69 0.97 11.80
CA GLU A 158 -1.94 0.60 13.19
C GLU A 158 -3.32 1.06 13.68
N TYR A 159 -3.72 2.26 13.29
CA TYR A 159 -5.04 2.79 13.64
C TYR A 159 -6.16 1.90 13.09
N PHE A 160 -6.08 1.53 11.82
CA PHE A 160 -7.07 0.64 11.21
C PHE A 160 -7.10 -0.73 11.90
N ILE A 161 -5.95 -1.29 12.24
CA ILE A 161 -5.89 -2.55 12.98
C ILE A 161 -6.65 -2.42 14.31
N GLY A 162 -6.41 -1.34 15.05
CA GLY A 162 -7.08 -1.08 16.33
C GLY A 162 -8.59 -0.96 16.17
N GLN A 163 -9.06 -0.23 15.17
CA GLN A 163 -10.49 -0.04 14.92
C GLN A 163 -11.19 -1.34 14.57
N PHE A 164 -10.54 -2.19 13.82
CA PHE A 164 -11.14 -3.42 13.35
C PHE A 164 -10.99 -4.59 14.32
N ALA A 165 -10.02 -4.52 15.21
CA ALA A 165 -9.84 -5.57 16.23
C ALA A 165 -10.99 -5.59 17.24
N ASP A 166 -11.64 -4.44 17.45
CA ASP A 166 -12.75 -4.28 18.40
C ASP A 166 -14.13 -4.46 17.76
N ALA A 167 -14.17 -4.72 16.47
CA ALA A 167 -15.45 -4.85 15.74
C ALA A 167 -15.99 -6.28 15.74
#